data_d7a93c43b4e4bdd30a81f630dd1d9ad7
#
_entry.id   d7a93c43b4e4bdd30a81f630dd1d9ad7
#
_cell.length_a   1.000
_cell.length_b   1.000
_cell.length_c   1.000
_cell.angle_alpha   90.00
_cell.angle_beta   90.00
_cell.angle_gamma   90.00
#
_symmetry.space_group_name_H-M   'P 1'
#
loop_
_entity.id
_entity.type
_entity.pdbx_description
1 polymer ?
#
loop_
_entity_poly.entity_id
_entity_poly.type
_entity_poly.pdbx_seq_one_letter_code
_entity_poly.pdbx_strand_id
1 'polypeptide(L)'
;MKKSSLLILCALSVGYISAQTVSRNSLTLKDVYKDAFKMGCSVNNAIVQGTDSGSQQIILKQFNSITPENVLKAETVNPRPGVWNFAQGDAYVKFGEEHNLFTIGHTLIWHNQTPDWFFKDEKGNPKSHDAMVEQMRSYIEKVAGRYAGRIKAWDVVNEQIDNDGSYRQTTWVKAFGNGDELVKLAFKYAAQYAPGTELYYNDFNVWRPTKRDGIARMIRMLKKEGIRIDGVGIQGHWGLNYPKNQYIEAAIDTFASLGVKVMITELDVDVLPLTKEGQIIGQGMSDSQFQLEEFKTFLDPYRKGLPAEVQKQLADRYAELFGIFYKKRDKIDRVTVWGLHDGMSWKNDYPIPRRINYPLLYDRNKKPKPALDAVLNVPFKSK
;
A
#
# COMPACT_ATOMS: atom_id res chain seq x y z
N MET A 1 -57.21 1.84 68.31
CA MET A 1 -56.43 2.60 67.32
C MET A 1 -55.22 1.75 66.96
N LYS A 2 -55.26 1.02 65.83
CA LYS A 2 -54.11 0.18 65.31
C LYS A 2 -53.48 0.94 64.16
N LYS A 3 -52.19 1.26 64.29
CA LYS A 3 -51.43 1.87 63.26
C LYS A 3 -50.79 0.72 62.39
N SER A 4 -51.18 0.64 61.11
CA SER A 4 -50.58 -0.25 60.15
C SER A 4 -49.45 0.46 59.50
N SER A 5 -48.21 -0.06 59.64
CA SER A 5 -47.02 0.38 58.94
C SER A 5 -46.94 -0.36 57.62
N LEU A 6 -46.91 0.40 56.52
CA LEU A 6 -46.70 -0.11 55.16
C LEU A 6 -45.19 -0.14 54.84
N LEU A 7 -44.62 -1.33 54.73
CA LEU A 7 -43.22 -1.52 54.23
C LEU A 7 -43.25 -1.47 52.71
N ILE A 8 -42.60 -0.48 52.11
CA ILE A 8 -42.32 -0.44 50.67
C ILE A 8 -41.01 -1.18 50.42
N LEU A 9 -41.10 -2.34 49.77
CA LEU A 9 -39.94 -3.10 49.28
C LEU A 9 -39.50 -2.49 47.94
N CYS A 10 -38.39 -1.72 47.90
CA CYS A 10 -37.74 -1.36 46.66
C CYS A 10 -36.94 -2.53 46.13
N ALA A 11 -37.42 -3.20 45.08
CA ALA A 11 -36.65 -4.20 44.34
C ALA A 11 -35.68 -3.48 43.42
N LEU A 12 -34.40 -3.51 43.78
CA LEU A 12 -33.30 -3.13 42.89
C LEU A 12 -33.10 -4.22 41.84
N SER A 13 -33.59 -3.99 40.62
CA SER A 13 -33.26 -4.83 39.47
C SER A 13 -31.87 -4.51 39.01
N VAL A 14 -30.89 -5.36 39.39
CA VAL A 14 -29.52 -5.36 38.83
C VAL A 14 -29.62 -5.92 37.42
N GLY A 15 -29.64 -5.03 36.44
CA GLY A 15 -29.50 -5.40 35.03
C GLY A 15 -28.14 -6.00 34.77
N TYR A 16 -28.06 -7.31 34.61
CA TYR A 16 -26.86 -7.97 34.07
C TYR A 16 -26.68 -7.54 32.61
N ILE A 17 -25.75 -6.63 32.34
CA ILE A 17 -25.24 -6.41 30.99
C ILE A 17 -24.46 -7.65 30.65
N SER A 18 -25.04 -8.56 29.90
CA SER A 18 -24.39 -9.68 29.27
C SER A 18 -23.39 -9.13 28.26
N ALA A 19 -22.12 -9.05 28.62
CA ALA A 19 -21.07 -8.85 27.66
C ALA A 19 -21.07 -10.06 26.71
N GLN A 20 -21.64 -9.89 25.51
CA GLN A 20 -21.54 -10.90 24.47
C GLN A 20 -20.04 -11.12 24.19
N THR A 21 -19.52 -12.26 24.61
CA THR A 21 -18.22 -12.76 24.17
C THR A 21 -18.32 -13.04 22.69
N VAL A 22 -17.88 -12.05 21.88
CA VAL A 22 -17.73 -12.23 20.43
C VAL A 22 -16.79 -13.41 20.24
N SER A 23 -17.29 -14.46 19.61
CA SER A 23 -16.45 -15.62 19.29
C SER A 23 -15.24 -15.14 18.51
N ARG A 24 -14.01 -15.45 18.95
CA ARG A 24 -12.78 -15.03 18.29
C ARG A 24 -12.72 -15.40 16.80
N ASN A 25 -13.44 -16.45 16.40
CA ASN A 25 -13.56 -16.91 15.02
C ASN A 25 -14.40 -15.98 14.11
N SER A 26 -15.07 -14.95 14.67
CA SER A 26 -15.86 -13.98 13.92
C SER A 26 -15.18 -12.63 13.71
N LEU A 27 -14.02 -12.39 14.33
CA LEU A 27 -13.30 -11.12 14.22
C LEU A 27 -12.72 -10.94 12.81
N THR A 28 -12.85 -9.72 12.27
CA THR A 28 -12.26 -9.34 10.99
C THR A 28 -11.26 -8.20 11.16
N LEU A 29 -10.31 -8.08 10.23
CA LEU A 29 -9.31 -7.01 10.29
C LEU A 29 -9.97 -5.63 10.33
N LYS A 30 -10.93 -5.37 9.45
CA LYS A 30 -11.64 -4.08 9.38
C LYS A 30 -12.41 -3.74 10.67
N ASP A 31 -12.93 -4.75 11.38
CA ASP A 31 -13.68 -4.54 12.62
C ASP A 31 -12.75 -4.31 13.81
N VAL A 32 -11.66 -5.08 13.89
CA VAL A 32 -10.68 -4.98 14.97
C VAL A 32 -9.95 -3.64 14.96
N TYR A 33 -9.69 -3.09 13.77
CA TYR A 33 -8.96 -1.83 13.59
C TYR A 33 -9.87 -0.63 13.26
N LYS A 34 -11.20 -0.76 13.35
CA LYS A 34 -12.17 0.29 12.95
C LYS A 34 -11.94 1.66 13.60
N ASP A 35 -11.47 1.67 14.84
CA ASP A 35 -11.21 2.88 15.62
C ASP A 35 -9.71 3.31 15.54
N ALA A 36 -8.92 2.67 14.70
CA ALA A 36 -7.51 2.95 14.53
C ALA A 36 -7.18 3.45 13.11
N PHE A 37 -7.42 2.63 12.11
CA PHE A 37 -7.12 2.93 10.70
C PHE A 37 -7.89 1.99 9.78
N LYS A 38 -8.00 2.36 8.49
CA LYS A 38 -8.57 1.48 7.48
C LYS A 38 -7.65 0.30 7.19
N MET A 39 -8.23 -0.88 7.02
CA MET A 39 -7.52 -2.06 6.56
C MET A 39 -7.73 -2.24 5.06
N GLY A 40 -6.63 -2.24 4.30
CA GLY A 40 -6.62 -2.35 2.85
C GLY A 40 -5.96 -3.63 2.34
N CYS A 41 -6.29 -3.97 1.10
CA CYS A 41 -5.65 -5.06 0.36
C CYS A 41 -5.46 -4.63 -1.11
N SER A 42 -4.33 -4.99 -1.73
CA SER A 42 -4.21 -4.85 -3.19
C SER A 42 -5.03 -5.93 -3.90
N VAL A 43 -5.62 -5.57 -5.03
CA VAL A 43 -6.51 -6.44 -5.81
C VAL A 43 -6.10 -6.48 -7.29
N ASN A 44 -6.18 -7.67 -7.86
CA ASN A 44 -6.02 -7.87 -9.30
C ASN A 44 -7.38 -7.97 -10.01
N ASN A 45 -7.34 -8.06 -11.33
CA ASN A 45 -8.52 -8.11 -12.17
C ASN A 45 -9.39 -9.36 -11.92
N ALA A 46 -8.79 -10.52 -11.63
CA ALA A 46 -9.53 -11.75 -11.37
C ALA A 46 -10.41 -11.64 -10.11
N ILE A 47 -9.91 -10.99 -9.08
CA ILE A 47 -10.67 -10.70 -7.85
C ILE A 47 -11.82 -9.74 -8.13
N VAL A 48 -11.54 -8.64 -8.83
CA VAL A 48 -12.52 -7.59 -9.14
C VAL A 48 -13.67 -8.14 -9.99
N GLN A 49 -13.35 -8.97 -10.98
CA GLN A 49 -14.35 -9.57 -11.88
C GLN A 49 -15.05 -10.82 -11.29
N GLY A 50 -14.66 -11.26 -10.10
CA GLY A 50 -15.25 -12.42 -9.44
C GLY A 50 -14.82 -13.78 -10.00
N THR A 51 -13.87 -13.83 -10.95
CA THR A 51 -13.30 -15.09 -11.43
C THR A 51 -12.45 -15.79 -10.37
N ASP A 52 -11.88 -15.02 -9.43
CA ASP A 52 -11.36 -15.51 -8.15
C ASP A 52 -12.32 -15.17 -7.00
N SER A 53 -13.48 -15.82 -6.99
CA SER A 53 -14.54 -15.58 -6.00
C SER A 53 -14.11 -15.86 -4.56
N GLY A 54 -13.22 -16.84 -4.34
CA GLY A 54 -12.71 -17.15 -3.00
C GLY A 54 -11.89 -16.00 -2.40
N SER A 55 -10.98 -15.40 -3.17
CA SER A 55 -10.24 -14.22 -2.74
C SER A 55 -11.16 -13.00 -2.58
N GLN A 56 -12.11 -12.81 -3.49
CA GLN A 56 -13.09 -11.74 -3.40
C GLN A 56 -13.87 -11.79 -2.07
N GLN A 57 -14.39 -12.94 -1.68
CA GLN A 57 -15.13 -13.13 -0.43
C GLN A 57 -14.28 -12.80 0.80
N ILE A 58 -13.00 -13.22 0.82
CA ILE A 58 -12.10 -12.91 1.93
C ILE A 58 -11.85 -11.41 2.00
N ILE A 59 -11.63 -10.74 0.86
CA ILE A 59 -11.38 -9.30 0.82
C ILE A 59 -12.60 -8.55 1.34
N LEU A 60 -13.79 -8.86 0.88
CA LEU A 60 -15.02 -8.21 1.33
C LEU A 60 -15.30 -8.45 2.83
N LYS A 61 -14.89 -9.59 3.36
CA LYS A 61 -14.98 -9.90 4.78
C LYS A 61 -13.98 -9.13 5.63
N GLN A 62 -12.72 -9.05 5.21
CA GLN A 62 -11.61 -8.60 6.05
C GLN A 62 -11.25 -7.13 5.90
N PHE A 63 -11.51 -6.51 4.75
CA PHE A 63 -10.98 -5.20 4.40
C PHE A 63 -12.08 -4.18 4.10
N ASN A 64 -11.77 -2.90 4.26
CA ASN A 64 -12.63 -1.77 3.93
C ASN A 64 -11.95 -0.76 2.98
N SER A 65 -10.77 -1.11 2.47
CA SER A 65 -10.05 -0.34 1.44
C SER A 65 -9.41 -1.28 0.43
N ILE A 66 -9.30 -0.84 -0.81
CA ILE A 66 -8.62 -1.57 -1.90
C ILE A 66 -7.71 -0.66 -2.72
N THR A 67 -6.63 -1.25 -3.23
CA THR A 67 -5.68 -0.61 -4.16
C THR A 67 -5.54 -1.51 -5.39
N PRO A 68 -5.61 -1.00 -6.63
CA PRO A 68 -5.46 -1.84 -7.81
C PRO A 68 -3.99 -2.15 -8.04
N GLU A 69 -3.68 -3.42 -8.30
CA GLU A 69 -2.29 -3.84 -8.50
C GLU A 69 -1.69 -3.26 -9.79
N ASN A 70 -2.42 -3.35 -10.92
CA ASN A 70 -1.90 -2.95 -12.24
C ASN A 70 -2.88 -2.18 -13.12
N VAL A 71 -4.19 -2.28 -12.92
CA VAL A 71 -5.19 -1.86 -13.90
C VAL A 71 -5.28 -0.35 -14.14
N LEU A 72 -4.70 0.48 -13.26
CA LEU A 72 -4.63 1.94 -13.42
C LEU A 72 -3.21 2.46 -13.73
N LYS A 73 -2.24 1.60 -13.95
CA LYS A 73 -0.89 2.00 -14.37
C LYS A 73 -0.87 2.41 -15.84
N ALA A 74 0.02 3.32 -16.21
CA ALA A 74 0.06 3.93 -17.53
C ALA A 74 0.17 2.92 -18.69
N GLU A 75 0.98 1.88 -18.51
CA GLU A 75 1.15 0.79 -19.50
C GLU A 75 -0.17 0.06 -19.79
N THR A 76 -1.03 -0.12 -18.77
CA THR A 76 -2.34 -0.74 -18.94
C THR A 76 -3.36 0.22 -19.53
N VAL A 77 -3.43 1.44 -18.99
CA VAL A 77 -4.48 2.41 -19.34
C VAL A 77 -4.23 3.06 -20.69
N ASN A 78 -2.96 3.37 -21.01
CA ASN A 78 -2.60 4.12 -22.21
C ASN A 78 -1.36 3.52 -22.90
N PRO A 79 -1.44 2.26 -23.40
CA PRO A 79 -0.29 1.50 -23.89
C PRO A 79 0.35 2.07 -25.16
N ARG A 80 -0.40 2.81 -25.97
CA ARG A 80 0.04 3.42 -27.24
C ARG A 80 -0.64 4.78 -27.44
N PRO A 81 -0.06 5.65 -28.29
CA PRO A 81 -0.67 6.93 -28.62
C PRO A 81 -2.12 6.79 -29.07
N GLY A 82 -3.02 7.56 -28.48
CA GLY A 82 -4.46 7.56 -28.80
C GLY A 82 -5.25 6.33 -28.30
N VAL A 83 -4.61 5.30 -27.76
CA VAL A 83 -5.27 4.08 -27.26
C VAL A 83 -5.51 4.19 -25.76
N TRP A 84 -6.76 4.09 -25.33
CA TRP A 84 -7.19 4.19 -23.94
C TRP A 84 -7.98 2.94 -23.52
N ASN A 85 -7.50 2.23 -22.51
CA ASN A 85 -8.07 0.99 -22.00
C ASN A 85 -8.61 1.19 -20.58
N PHE A 86 -9.83 1.69 -20.46
CA PHE A 86 -10.43 1.95 -19.14
C PHE A 86 -11.26 0.80 -18.57
N ALA A 87 -11.56 -0.23 -19.37
CA ALA A 87 -12.51 -1.27 -18.97
C ALA A 87 -12.17 -1.94 -17.62
N GLN A 88 -10.89 -2.24 -17.38
CA GLN A 88 -10.46 -2.85 -16.13
C GLN A 88 -10.47 -1.84 -14.96
N GLY A 89 -10.07 -0.60 -15.22
CA GLY A 89 -10.16 0.49 -14.23
C GLY A 89 -11.61 0.80 -13.85
N ASP A 90 -12.51 0.82 -14.83
CA ASP A 90 -13.95 1.00 -14.61
C ASP A 90 -14.54 -0.12 -13.75
N ALA A 91 -14.16 -1.37 -14.03
CA ALA A 91 -14.58 -2.52 -13.24
C ALA A 91 -14.07 -2.43 -11.78
N TYR A 92 -12.81 -2.01 -11.58
CA TYR A 92 -12.23 -1.80 -10.26
C TYR A 92 -12.99 -0.72 -9.47
N VAL A 93 -13.25 0.42 -10.08
CA VAL A 93 -13.94 1.54 -9.42
C VAL A 93 -15.38 1.13 -9.09
N LYS A 94 -16.09 0.50 -10.04
CA LYS A 94 -17.43 -0.04 -9.83
C LYS A 94 -17.48 -1.04 -8.68
N PHE A 95 -16.53 -1.98 -8.62
CA PHE A 95 -16.42 -2.94 -7.52
C PHE A 95 -16.27 -2.24 -6.16
N GLY A 96 -15.43 -1.21 -6.08
CA GLY A 96 -15.28 -0.40 -4.87
C GLY A 96 -16.57 0.31 -4.45
N GLU A 97 -17.31 0.87 -5.40
CA GLU A 97 -18.59 1.54 -5.17
C GLU A 97 -19.68 0.56 -4.70
N GLU A 98 -19.84 -0.58 -5.38
CA GLU A 98 -20.85 -1.60 -5.05
C GLU A 98 -20.65 -2.19 -3.65
N HIS A 99 -19.40 -2.24 -3.16
CA HIS A 99 -19.08 -2.80 -1.86
C HIS A 99 -18.70 -1.77 -0.80
N ASN A 100 -18.89 -0.48 -1.09
CA ASN A 100 -18.57 0.65 -0.19
C ASN A 100 -17.13 0.59 0.35
N LEU A 101 -16.17 0.30 -0.53
CA LEU A 101 -14.75 0.23 -0.20
C LEU A 101 -14.06 1.58 -0.46
N PHE A 102 -13.10 1.94 0.37
CA PHE A 102 -12.24 3.09 0.12
C PHE A 102 -11.25 2.74 -1.01
N THR A 103 -11.45 3.34 -2.18
CA THR A 103 -10.69 3.02 -3.40
C THR A 103 -9.50 3.94 -3.57
N ILE A 104 -8.34 3.36 -3.90
CA ILE A 104 -7.11 4.06 -4.21
C ILE A 104 -6.86 4.01 -5.71
N GLY A 105 -6.44 5.12 -6.30
CA GLY A 105 -5.87 5.17 -7.64
C GLY A 105 -4.35 4.99 -7.56
N HIS A 106 -3.84 3.91 -8.11
CA HIS A 106 -2.42 3.60 -8.12
C HIS A 106 -1.99 3.29 -9.57
N THR A 107 -1.15 4.09 -10.16
CA THR A 107 -0.56 5.37 -9.82
C THR A 107 -0.55 6.29 -11.05
N LEU A 108 -0.53 7.61 -10.88
CA LEU A 108 -0.54 8.52 -12.04
C LEU A 108 0.85 8.65 -12.66
N ILE A 109 1.86 9.03 -11.89
CA ILE A 109 3.23 9.25 -12.38
C ILE A 109 4.19 8.26 -11.70
N TRP A 110 4.75 7.37 -12.50
CA TRP A 110 5.75 6.39 -12.06
C TRP A 110 6.72 6.10 -13.20
N HIS A 111 7.97 5.77 -12.90
CA HIS A 111 9.00 5.50 -13.89
C HIS A 111 8.94 4.07 -14.45
N ASN A 112 8.36 3.13 -13.69
CA ASN A 112 8.08 1.78 -14.17
C ASN A 112 6.67 1.71 -14.78
N GLN A 113 6.42 0.73 -15.63
CA GLN A 113 5.13 0.52 -16.30
C GLN A 113 4.55 1.80 -16.93
N THR A 114 5.43 2.66 -17.43
CA THR A 114 5.11 3.82 -18.28
C THR A 114 5.67 3.55 -19.67
N PRO A 115 4.83 3.54 -20.73
CA PRO A 115 5.29 3.22 -22.07
C PRO A 115 6.31 4.23 -22.61
N ASP A 116 7.29 3.77 -23.35
CA ASP A 116 8.35 4.58 -23.95
C ASP A 116 7.82 5.75 -24.79
N TRP A 117 6.69 5.58 -25.45
CA TRP A 117 6.10 6.62 -26.31
C TRP A 117 5.69 7.88 -25.53
N PHE A 118 5.53 7.80 -24.20
CA PHE A 118 5.30 8.97 -23.35
C PHE A 118 6.41 10.00 -23.52
N PHE A 119 7.64 9.53 -23.71
CA PHE A 119 8.87 10.31 -23.71
C PHE A 119 9.40 10.62 -25.11
N LYS A 120 8.79 10.05 -26.16
CA LYS A 120 9.28 10.13 -27.54
C LYS A 120 8.22 10.78 -28.44
N ASP A 121 8.70 11.60 -29.41
CA ASP A 121 7.86 12.12 -30.48
C ASP A 121 7.59 11.04 -31.55
N GLU A 122 6.83 11.36 -32.59
CA GLU A 122 6.49 10.44 -33.70
C GLU A 122 7.70 9.96 -34.49
N LYS A 123 8.84 10.68 -34.40
CA LYS A 123 10.10 10.31 -35.05
C LYS A 123 11.02 9.48 -34.13
N GLY A 124 10.58 9.21 -32.89
CA GLY A 124 11.36 8.49 -31.90
C GLY A 124 12.37 9.35 -31.12
N ASN A 125 12.42 10.66 -31.32
CA ASN A 125 13.28 11.56 -30.57
C ASN A 125 12.67 11.88 -29.20
N PRO A 126 13.49 12.26 -28.20
CA PRO A 126 12.97 12.75 -26.93
C PRO A 126 12.03 13.94 -27.16
N LYS A 127 10.87 13.95 -26.49
CA LYS A 127 9.94 15.08 -26.49
C LYS A 127 10.60 16.31 -25.86
N SER A 128 10.23 17.49 -26.34
CA SER A 128 10.59 18.75 -25.68
C SER A 128 9.97 18.85 -24.31
N HIS A 129 10.49 19.72 -23.45
CA HIS A 129 9.95 20.02 -22.13
C HIS A 129 8.44 20.34 -22.19
N ASP A 130 8.04 21.27 -23.07
CA ASP A 130 6.62 21.67 -23.19
C ASP A 130 5.73 20.50 -23.64
N ALA A 131 6.22 19.65 -24.55
CA ALA A 131 5.51 18.45 -24.97
C ALA A 131 5.37 17.43 -23.82
N MET A 132 6.35 17.37 -22.91
CA MET A 132 6.28 16.53 -21.71
C MET A 132 5.31 17.08 -20.67
N VAL A 133 5.27 18.39 -20.48
CA VAL A 133 4.27 19.07 -19.63
C VAL A 133 2.86 18.76 -20.11
N GLU A 134 2.61 18.92 -21.42
CA GLU A 134 1.31 18.61 -22.02
C GLU A 134 0.97 17.12 -21.97
N GLN A 135 1.94 16.22 -22.17
CA GLN A 135 1.76 14.77 -22.02
C GLN A 135 1.29 14.41 -20.61
N MET A 136 1.96 14.95 -19.58
CA MET A 136 1.57 14.74 -18.19
C MET A 136 0.18 15.31 -17.90
N ARG A 137 -0.08 16.55 -18.31
CA ARG A 137 -1.37 17.22 -18.10
C ARG A 137 -2.51 16.41 -18.70
N SER A 138 -2.41 16.07 -20.00
CA SER A 138 -3.43 15.31 -20.71
C SER A 138 -3.65 13.92 -20.14
N TYR A 139 -2.58 13.25 -19.71
CA TYR A 139 -2.67 11.93 -19.09
C TYR A 139 -3.42 11.99 -17.76
N ILE A 140 -3.03 12.92 -16.86
CA ILE A 140 -3.68 13.09 -15.56
C ILE A 140 -5.14 13.53 -15.73
N GLU A 141 -5.42 14.46 -16.65
CA GLU A 141 -6.79 14.89 -16.99
C GLU A 141 -7.67 13.70 -17.37
N LYS A 142 -7.21 12.85 -18.29
CA LYS A 142 -7.99 11.71 -18.76
C LYS A 142 -8.14 10.61 -17.71
N VAL A 143 -7.11 10.32 -16.95
CA VAL A 143 -7.14 9.21 -15.98
C VAL A 143 -7.78 9.65 -14.68
N ALA A 144 -7.24 10.67 -14.01
CA ALA A 144 -7.78 11.15 -12.75
C ALA A 144 -9.16 11.80 -12.91
N GLY A 145 -9.35 12.58 -13.99
CA GLY A 145 -10.62 13.22 -14.31
C GLY A 145 -11.75 12.22 -14.56
N ARG A 146 -11.48 11.08 -15.22
CA ARG A 146 -12.48 10.01 -15.42
C ARG A 146 -13.07 9.51 -14.11
N TYR A 147 -12.27 9.44 -13.08
CA TYR A 147 -12.65 8.87 -11.78
C TYR A 147 -12.83 9.92 -10.68
N ALA A 148 -12.92 11.21 -11.06
CA ALA A 148 -13.16 12.29 -10.10
C ALA A 148 -14.44 12.05 -9.28
N GLY A 149 -14.33 12.17 -7.94
CA GLY A 149 -15.41 11.89 -7.00
C GLY A 149 -15.66 10.40 -6.71
N ARG A 150 -15.12 9.49 -7.51
CA ARG A 150 -15.30 8.04 -7.41
C ARG A 150 -14.10 7.35 -6.73
N ILE A 151 -12.87 7.64 -7.17
CA ILE A 151 -11.64 7.26 -6.47
C ILE A 151 -11.45 8.21 -5.28
N LYS A 152 -11.11 7.67 -4.11
CA LYS A 152 -11.03 8.43 -2.85
C LYS A 152 -9.67 9.05 -2.61
N ALA A 153 -8.61 8.43 -3.11
CA ALA A 153 -7.25 8.94 -3.02
C ALA A 153 -6.41 8.47 -4.22
N TRP A 154 -5.46 9.30 -4.67
CA TRP A 154 -4.50 8.95 -5.72
C TRP A 154 -3.07 8.95 -5.20
N ASP A 155 -2.33 7.91 -5.51
CA ASP A 155 -0.88 7.96 -5.54
C ASP A 155 -0.47 8.78 -6.77
N VAL A 156 -0.26 10.09 -6.57
CA VAL A 156 -0.01 11.03 -7.67
C VAL A 156 1.37 10.82 -8.26
N VAL A 157 2.37 10.69 -7.39
CA VAL A 157 3.77 10.42 -7.77
C VAL A 157 4.27 9.24 -6.95
N ASN A 158 4.81 8.25 -7.64
CA ASN A 158 5.35 7.04 -7.04
C ASN A 158 6.87 6.94 -7.25
N GLU A 159 7.64 6.72 -6.15
CA GLU A 159 9.06 6.34 -6.12
C GLU A 159 10.02 7.33 -6.78
N GLN A 160 9.81 8.62 -6.61
CA GLN A 160 10.62 9.64 -7.29
C GLN A 160 11.86 10.07 -6.50
N ILE A 161 11.96 9.72 -5.20
CA ILE A 161 13.12 10.02 -4.36
C ILE A 161 14.02 8.79 -4.26
N ASP A 162 15.33 8.97 -4.44
CA ASP A 162 16.30 7.87 -4.30
C ASP A 162 16.76 7.68 -2.84
N ASN A 163 17.51 6.61 -2.58
CA ASN A 163 17.96 6.25 -1.23
C ASN A 163 18.88 7.29 -0.58
N ASP A 164 19.56 8.11 -1.37
CA ASP A 164 20.39 9.23 -0.91
C ASP A 164 19.62 10.52 -0.63
N GLY A 165 18.30 10.51 -0.89
CA GLY A 165 17.40 11.64 -0.68
C GLY A 165 17.34 12.64 -1.85
N SER A 166 18.05 12.39 -2.95
CA SER A 166 17.95 13.14 -4.20
C SER A 166 16.76 12.65 -5.04
N TYR A 167 16.42 13.38 -6.10
CA TYR A 167 15.48 12.88 -7.08
C TYR A 167 16.11 11.76 -7.90
N ARG A 168 15.39 10.61 -7.98
CA ARG A 168 15.77 9.48 -8.82
C ARG A 168 15.85 9.92 -10.27
N GLN A 169 16.97 9.65 -10.93
CA GLN A 169 17.23 10.05 -12.32
C GLN A 169 16.45 9.18 -13.33
N THR A 170 15.14 9.20 -13.20
CA THR A 170 14.18 8.52 -14.08
C THR A 170 14.05 9.23 -15.43
N THR A 171 13.44 8.56 -16.41
CA THR A 171 13.11 9.21 -17.69
C THR A 171 12.20 10.43 -17.50
N TRP A 172 11.27 10.38 -16.53
CA TRP A 172 10.44 11.52 -16.16
C TRP A 172 11.29 12.72 -15.69
N VAL A 173 12.19 12.52 -14.70
CA VAL A 173 13.01 13.62 -14.18
C VAL A 173 13.94 14.18 -15.25
N LYS A 174 14.54 13.30 -16.05
CA LYS A 174 15.41 13.75 -17.18
C LYS A 174 14.64 14.56 -18.21
N ALA A 175 13.40 14.20 -18.52
CA ALA A 175 12.60 14.90 -19.49
C ALA A 175 12.14 16.30 -19.00
N PHE A 176 11.95 16.47 -17.69
CA PHE A 176 11.66 17.78 -17.07
C PHE A 176 12.93 18.56 -16.70
N GLY A 177 14.10 17.92 -16.67
CA GLY A 177 15.35 18.53 -16.24
C GLY A 177 15.40 18.90 -14.74
N ASN A 178 14.27 18.80 -14.05
CA ASN A 178 14.10 19.20 -12.66
C ASN A 178 13.03 18.38 -11.95
N GLY A 179 13.41 17.66 -10.89
CA GLY A 179 12.48 16.83 -10.12
C GLY A 179 11.45 17.62 -9.32
N ASP A 180 11.78 18.83 -8.85
CA ASP A 180 10.81 19.69 -8.16
C ASP A 180 9.67 20.10 -9.09
N GLU A 181 9.97 20.49 -10.33
CA GLU A 181 8.98 20.88 -11.31
C GLU A 181 8.06 19.72 -11.67
N LEU A 182 8.62 18.54 -11.94
CA LEU A 182 7.87 17.31 -12.19
C LEU A 182 6.81 17.07 -11.12
N VAL A 183 7.23 17.07 -9.85
CA VAL A 183 6.34 16.78 -8.71
C VAL A 183 5.30 17.88 -8.53
N LYS A 184 5.69 19.16 -8.64
CA LYS A 184 4.78 20.31 -8.55
C LYS A 184 3.66 20.23 -9.59
N LEU A 185 4.01 19.97 -10.85
CA LEU A 185 3.04 19.89 -11.94
C LEU A 185 2.12 18.68 -11.78
N ALA A 186 2.66 17.52 -11.41
CA ALA A 186 1.85 16.32 -11.17
C ALA A 186 0.77 16.57 -10.10
N PHE A 187 1.15 17.15 -8.94
CA PHE A 187 0.20 17.46 -7.87
C PHE A 187 -0.78 18.57 -8.24
N LYS A 188 -0.36 19.61 -8.97
CA LYS A 188 -1.26 20.66 -9.47
C LYS A 188 -2.32 20.09 -10.41
N TYR A 189 -1.93 19.27 -11.38
CA TYR A 189 -2.86 18.67 -12.32
C TYR A 189 -3.78 17.65 -11.63
N ALA A 190 -3.27 16.85 -10.72
CA ALA A 190 -4.11 15.93 -9.94
C ALA A 190 -5.16 16.69 -9.10
N ALA A 191 -4.78 17.79 -8.46
CA ALA A 191 -5.72 18.65 -7.72
C ALA A 191 -6.78 19.28 -8.62
N GLN A 192 -6.40 19.68 -9.83
CA GLN A 192 -7.28 20.30 -10.83
C GLN A 192 -8.31 19.32 -11.38
N TYR A 193 -7.86 18.13 -11.79
CA TYR A 193 -8.68 17.18 -12.54
C TYR A 193 -9.37 16.12 -11.66
N ALA A 194 -8.94 15.96 -10.40
CA ALA A 194 -9.60 15.11 -9.40
C ALA A 194 -9.95 15.91 -8.12
N PRO A 195 -10.83 16.94 -8.23
CA PRO A 195 -11.20 17.73 -7.07
C PRO A 195 -11.87 16.85 -6.00
N GLY A 196 -11.55 17.11 -4.73
CA GLY A 196 -12.10 16.36 -3.59
C GLY A 196 -11.45 14.99 -3.32
N THR A 197 -10.55 14.51 -4.19
CA THR A 197 -9.78 13.29 -4.00
C THR A 197 -8.51 13.60 -3.21
N GLU A 198 -8.13 12.75 -2.27
CA GLU A 198 -6.87 12.91 -1.53
C GLU A 198 -5.66 12.62 -2.44
N LEU A 199 -4.57 13.38 -2.29
CA LEU A 199 -3.38 13.34 -3.13
C LEU A 199 -2.16 12.89 -2.34
N TYR A 200 -1.56 11.78 -2.73
CA TYR A 200 -0.48 11.12 -2.00
C TYR A 200 0.82 11.04 -2.82
N TYR A 201 1.92 11.10 -2.11
CA TYR A 201 3.21 10.59 -2.57
C TYR A 201 3.42 9.20 -1.99
N ASN A 202 3.92 8.24 -2.76
CA ASN A 202 4.13 6.86 -2.31
C ASN A 202 5.56 6.39 -2.65
N ASP A 203 6.25 5.72 -1.69
CA ASP A 203 7.62 5.25 -1.94
C ASP A 203 8.04 4.09 -1.00
N PHE A 204 9.04 3.33 -1.44
CA PHE A 204 9.69 2.29 -0.66
C PHE A 204 10.96 2.80 0.05
N ASN A 205 11.48 2.03 1.01
CA ASN A 205 12.69 2.36 1.79
C ASN A 205 12.65 3.72 2.51
N VAL A 206 11.48 4.29 2.72
CA VAL A 206 11.31 5.61 3.37
C VAL A 206 11.71 5.62 4.86
N TRP A 207 11.95 4.45 5.42
CA TRP A 207 12.54 4.28 6.75
C TRP A 207 14.02 4.70 6.81
N ARG A 208 14.73 4.77 5.66
CA ARG A 208 16.13 5.24 5.57
C ARG A 208 16.17 6.73 5.85
N PRO A 209 17.03 7.20 6.79
CA PRO A 209 17.06 8.61 7.18
C PRO A 209 17.23 9.57 6.00
N THR A 210 18.19 9.33 5.12
CA THR A 210 18.46 10.20 3.95
C THR A 210 17.27 10.29 3.00
N LYS A 211 16.64 9.15 2.66
CA LYS A 211 15.47 9.12 1.78
C LYS A 211 14.26 9.78 2.44
N ARG A 212 14.00 9.47 3.71
CA ARG A 212 12.95 10.12 4.52
C ARG A 212 13.11 11.65 4.52
N ASP A 213 14.32 12.14 4.73
CA ASP A 213 14.60 13.57 4.79
C ASP A 213 14.45 14.24 3.42
N GLY A 214 14.80 13.52 2.32
CA GLY A 214 14.52 13.95 0.93
C GLY A 214 13.03 14.09 0.66
N ILE A 215 12.22 13.11 1.06
CA ILE A 215 10.76 13.17 0.94
C ILE A 215 10.19 14.31 1.80
N ALA A 216 10.67 14.47 3.03
CA ALA A 216 10.24 15.56 3.89
C ALA A 216 10.57 16.94 3.30
N ARG A 217 11.73 17.10 2.63
CA ARG A 217 12.09 18.32 1.88
C ARG A 217 11.08 18.57 0.76
N MET A 218 10.75 17.57 -0.04
CA MET A 218 9.77 17.67 -1.13
C MET A 218 8.39 18.09 -0.60
N ILE A 219 7.90 17.51 0.50
CA ILE A 219 6.62 17.88 1.10
C ILE A 219 6.64 19.34 1.55
N ARG A 220 7.72 19.78 2.25
CA ARG A 220 7.85 21.18 2.68
C ARG A 220 7.86 22.15 1.49
N MET A 221 8.51 21.77 0.39
CA MET A 221 8.53 22.55 -0.85
C MET A 221 7.12 22.70 -1.42
N LEU A 222 6.35 21.61 -1.58
CA LEU A 222 4.98 21.66 -2.06
C LEU A 222 4.11 22.56 -1.17
N LYS A 223 4.16 22.36 0.15
CA LYS A 223 3.39 23.17 1.11
C LYS A 223 3.76 24.65 1.08
N LYS A 224 5.06 24.98 0.98
CA LYS A 224 5.53 26.36 0.88
C LYS A 224 4.99 27.08 -0.35
N GLU A 225 4.78 26.35 -1.44
CA GLU A 225 4.24 26.89 -2.69
C GLU A 225 2.71 26.79 -2.77
N GLY A 226 2.04 26.41 -1.69
CA GLY A 226 0.59 26.26 -1.66
C GLY A 226 0.07 25.10 -2.53
N ILE A 227 0.92 24.15 -2.90
CA ILE A 227 0.55 22.96 -3.68
C ILE A 227 0.05 21.89 -2.73
N ARG A 228 -1.15 21.40 -2.99
CA ARG A 228 -1.83 20.41 -2.15
C ARG A 228 -1.12 19.06 -2.21
N ILE A 229 -0.79 18.54 -1.03
CA ILE A 229 -0.41 17.16 -0.76
C ILE A 229 -1.10 16.75 0.54
N ASP A 230 -1.86 15.66 0.51
CA ASP A 230 -2.68 15.23 1.65
C ASP A 230 -2.00 14.12 2.45
N GLY A 231 -1.14 13.33 1.83
CA GLY A 231 -0.51 12.21 2.53
C GLY A 231 0.75 11.64 1.89
N VAL A 232 1.39 10.76 2.65
CA VAL A 232 2.58 10.00 2.25
C VAL A 232 2.34 8.51 2.52
N GLY A 233 2.55 7.70 1.49
CA GLY A 233 2.57 6.26 1.56
C GLY A 233 3.97 5.72 1.88
N ILE A 234 4.04 4.88 2.88
CA ILE A 234 5.17 4.03 3.23
C ILE A 234 4.85 2.65 2.66
N GLN A 235 5.47 2.24 1.55
CA GLN A 235 5.10 0.97 0.89
C GLN A 235 5.14 -0.21 1.87
N GLY A 236 6.22 -0.37 2.63
CA GLY A 236 6.26 -1.44 3.64
C GLY A 236 6.68 -2.80 3.09
N HIS A 237 7.44 -2.85 2.00
CA HIS A 237 8.11 -4.06 1.51
C HIS A 237 9.29 -4.39 2.42
N TRP A 238 9.01 -5.11 3.49
CA TRP A 238 9.98 -5.38 4.56
C TRP A 238 10.30 -6.86 4.68
N GLY A 239 11.15 -7.20 5.63
CA GLY A 239 11.51 -8.57 5.94
C GLY A 239 11.44 -8.87 7.43
N LEU A 240 11.74 -10.11 7.78
CA LEU A 240 11.68 -10.57 9.16
C LEU A 240 12.54 -9.72 10.10
N ASN A 241 13.72 -9.32 9.64
CA ASN A 241 14.74 -8.68 10.49
C ASN A 241 15.03 -7.22 10.09
N TYR A 242 14.30 -6.68 9.11
CA TYR A 242 14.48 -5.30 8.65
C TYR A 242 13.16 -4.68 8.18
N PRO A 243 13.07 -3.34 8.20
CA PRO A 243 13.95 -2.43 8.94
C PRO A 243 13.79 -2.60 10.46
N LYS A 244 14.73 -2.01 11.23
CA LYS A 244 14.55 -1.93 12.68
C LYS A 244 13.38 -1.01 13.02
N ASN A 245 12.63 -1.33 14.05
CA ASN A 245 11.39 -0.66 14.45
C ASN A 245 11.58 0.85 14.66
N GLN A 246 12.67 1.27 15.28
CA GLN A 246 12.97 2.69 15.50
C GLN A 246 12.97 3.53 14.20
N TYR A 247 13.38 2.94 13.07
CA TYR A 247 13.38 3.64 11.78
C TYR A 247 11.99 3.73 11.17
N ILE A 248 11.15 2.71 11.39
CA ILE A 248 9.73 2.74 11.00
C ILE A 248 9.01 3.83 11.80
N GLU A 249 9.16 3.81 13.12
CA GLU A 249 8.56 4.81 14.00
C GLU A 249 9.01 6.23 13.64
N ALA A 250 10.31 6.43 13.39
CA ALA A 250 10.85 7.72 12.99
C ALA A 250 10.29 8.21 11.64
N ALA A 251 10.04 7.32 10.68
CA ALA A 251 9.43 7.71 9.40
C ALA A 251 7.97 8.17 9.60
N ILE A 252 7.18 7.41 10.35
CA ILE A 252 5.80 7.77 10.68
C ILE A 252 5.76 9.13 11.39
N ASP A 253 6.59 9.32 12.42
CA ASP A 253 6.63 10.57 13.20
C ASP A 253 7.07 11.76 12.35
N THR A 254 8.09 11.57 11.50
CA THR A 254 8.58 12.63 10.60
C THR A 254 7.48 13.12 9.68
N PHE A 255 6.79 12.21 8.97
CA PHE A 255 5.76 12.62 8.01
C PHE A 255 4.52 13.20 8.72
N ALA A 256 4.06 12.59 9.81
CA ALA A 256 2.96 13.14 10.60
C ALA A 256 3.26 14.56 11.11
N SER A 257 4.50 14.84 11.51
CA SER A 257 4.91 16.18 11.97
C SER A 257 4.83 17.26 10.88
N LEU A 258 4.80 16.86 9.62
CA LEU A 258 4.61 17.76 8.47
C LEU A 258 3.13 18.11 8.22
N GLY A 259 2.20 17.55 9.01
CA GLY A 259 0.76 17.76 8.87
C GLY A 259 0.22 17.12 7.60
N VAL A 260 0.71 15.94 7.22
CA VAL A 260 0.17 15.09 6.17
C VAL A 260 -0.24 13.74 6.76
N LYS A 261 -1.22 13.07 6.15
CA LYS A 261 -1.60 11.70 6.50
C LYS A 261 -0.45 10.74 6.23
N VAL A 262 -0.34 9.70 7.05
CA VAL A 262 0.62 8.63 6.85
C VAL A 262 -0.13 7.33 6.59
N MET A 263 0.25 6.58 5.58
CA MET A 263 -0.30 5.28 5.27
C MET A 263 0.81 4.24 5.13
N ILE A 264 0.52 3.00 5.53
CA ILE A 264 1.30 1.84 5.09
C ILE A 264 0.55 1.29 3.87
N THR A 265 1.18 1.32 2.70
CA THR A 265 0.45 1.21 1.42
C THR A 265 0.59 -0.13 0.72
N GLU A 266 1.66 -0.89 1.01
CA GLU A 266 2.02 -2.09 0.24
C GLU A 266 2.70 -3.14 1.14
N LEU A 267 2.18 -3.32 2.36
CA LEU A 267 2.82 -4.17 3.36
C LEU A 267 2.91 -5.63 2.90
N ASP A 268 4.12 -6.12 2.83
CA ASP A 268 4.46 -7.53 2.80
C ASP A 268 5.74 -7.79 3.62
N VAL A 269 5.89 -9.01 4.14
CA VAL A 269 7.04 -9.38 4.96
C VAL A 269 7.78 -10.55 4.32
N ASP A 270 8.88 -10.25 3.65
CA ASP A 270 9.74 -11.24 2.99
C ASP A 270 10.34 -12.21 4.02
N VAL A 271 10.09 -13.50 3.81
CA VAL A 271 10.60 -14.56 4.69
C VAL A 271 11.87 -15.21 4.15
N LEU A 272 12.23 -14.88 2.92
CA LEU A 272 13.40 -15.47 2.29
C LEU A 272 14.65 -14.66 2.64
N PRO A 273 15.82 -15.32 2.72
CA PRO A 273 17.04 -14.60 3.02
C PRO A 273 17.36 -13.64 1.89
N LEU A 274 17.03 -12.37 2.11
CA LEU A 274 17.61 -11.27 1.36
C LEU A 274 18.78 -10.77 2.19
N THR A 275 19.97 -10.89 1.66
CA THR A 275 21.15 -10.22 2.24
C THR A 275 20.90 -8.71 2.19
N LYS A 276 21.58 -7.95 3.07
CA LYS A 276 21.59 -6.47 2.95
C LYS A 276 21.94 -6.03 1.52
N GLU A 277 22.80 -6.79 0.87
CA GLU A 277 23.20 -6.61 -0.51
C GLU A 277 22.07 -6.95 -1.50
N GLY A 278 21.21 -7.92 -1.21
CA GLY A 278 20.07 -8.28 -2.07
C GLY A 278 19.08 -7.14 -2.28
N GLN A 279 18.93 -6.24 -1.31
CA GLN A 279 18.15 -5.01 -1.48
C GLN A 279 18.83 -3.96 -2.35
N ILE A 280 20.15 -3.96 -2.39
CA ILE A 280 20.97 -3.08 -3.24
C ILE A 280 21.13 -3.72 -4.62
N ILE A 281 21.21 -5.04 -4.66
CA ILE A 281 21.43 -5.88 -5.86
C ILE A 281 20.12 -6.08 -6.65
N GLY A 282 18.95 -5.69 -6.16
CA GLY A 282 17.68 -5.85 -6.86
C GLY A 282 17.65 -5.31 -8.30
N GLN A 283 18.60 -4.46 -8.66
CA GLN A 283 18.86 -4.04 -10.05
C GLN A 283 19.89 -4.92 -10.78
N GLY A 284 20.70 -5.71 -10.07
CA GLY A 284 21.76 -6.55 -10.64
C GLY A 284 21.48 -8.05 -10.60
N MET A 285 20.37 -8.49 -10.01
CA MET A 285 20.05 -9.93 -9.88
C MET A 285 19.50 -10.56 -11.17
N SER A 286 19.32 -9.79 -12.23
CA SER A 286 19.22 -10.29 -13.61
C SER A 286 20.57 -10.78 -14.16
N ASP A 287 21.67 -10.54 -13.46
CA ASP A 287 22.99 -11.00 -13.82
C ASP A 287 23.05 -12.55 -13.82
N SER A 288 23.67 -13.11 -14.85
CA SER A 288 23.78 -14.55 -15.08
C SER A 288 24.38 -15.32 -13.90
N GLN A 289 25.26 -14.70 -13.10
CA GLN A 289 25.86 -15.33 -11.92
C GLN A 289 24.81 -15.75 -10.86
N PHE A 290 23.70 -14.99 -10.72
CA PHE A 290 22.63 -15.32 -9.78
C PHE A 290 21.66 -16.38 -10.31
N GLN A 291 21.86 -16.84 -11.54
CA GLN A 291 21.11 -17.96 -12.12
C GLN A 291 21.77 -19.32 -11.84
N LEU A 292 22.94 -19.35 -11.19
CA LEU A 292 23.59 -20.59 -10.78
C LEU A 292 22.70 -21.35 -9.77
N GLU A 293 22.70 -22.69 -9.86
CA GLU A 293 21.81 -23.52 -9.04
C GLU A 293 22.05 -23.38 -7.52
N GLU A 294 23.30 -23.17 -7.13
CA GLU A 294 23.67 -22.90 -5.74
C GLU A 294 23.04 -21.61 -5.18
N PHE A 295 23.01 -20.54 -5.97
CA PHE A 295 22.34 -19.29 -5.59
C PHE A 295 20.82 -19.45 -5.57
N LYS A 296 20.26 -20.20 -6.49
CA LYS A 296 18.82 -20.51 -6.49
C LYS A 296 18.42 -21.23 -5.21
N THR A 297 19.19 -22.21 -4.77
CA THR A 297 18.92 -22.93 -3.51
C THR A 297 19.01 -22.00 -2.30
N PHE A 298 19.98 -21.09 -2.27
CA PHE A 298 20.10 -20.08 -1.21
C PHE A 298 18.97 -19.06 -1.25
N LEU A 299 18.60 -18.57 -2.42
CA LEU A 299 17.57 -17.55 -2.58
C LEU A 299 16.14 -18.09 -2.47
N ASP A 300 15.93 -19.38 -2.62
CA ASP A 300 14.62 -20.04 -2.58
C ASP A 300 14.64 -21.33 -1.74
N PRO A 301 14.99 -21.23 -0.45
CA PRO A 301 15.23 -22.41 0.43
C PRO A 301 13.94 -23.15 0.79
N TYR A 302 12.77 -22.55 0.62
CA TYR A 302 11.50 -23.10 1.16
C TYR A 302 10.56 -23.63 0.06
N ARG A 303 11.08 -24.16 -1.01
CA ARG A 303 10.28 -24.68 -2.14
C ARG A 303 9.26 -25.75 -1.75
N LYS A 304 9.55 -26.53 -0.69
CA LYS A 304 8.68 -27.61 -0.19
C LYS A 304 7.69 -27.18 0.88
N GLY A 305 7.66 -25.90 1.22
CA GLY A 305 6.82 -25.34 2.26
C GLY A 305 7.61 -24.54 3.30
N LEU A 306 6.95 -23.61 3.95
CA LEU A 306 7.57 -22.78 4.97
C LEU A 306 7.73 -23.55 6.29
N PRO A 307 8.93 -23.67 6.89
CA PRO A 307 9.13 -24.31 8.19
C PRO A 307 8.29 -23.65 9.29
N ALA A 308 7.83 -24.43 10.26
CA ALA A 308 6.99 -23.94 11.36
C ALA A 308 7.66 -22.79 12.15
N GLU A 309 8.98 -22.88 12.35
CA GLU A 309 9.75 -21.83 13.03
C GLU A 309 9.71 -20.50 12.23
N VAL A 310 9.86 -20.54 10.91
CA VAL A 310 9.80 -19.35 10.06
C VAL A 310 8.36 -18.81 9.98
N GLN A 311 7.35 -19.69 10.02
CA GLN A 311 5.95 -19.28 10.15
C GLN A 311 5.72 -18.49 11.44
N LYS A 312 6.32 -18.96 12.54
CA LYS A 312 6.25 -18.26 13.83
C LYS A 312 6.96 -16.90 13.76
N GLN A 313 8.16 -16.85 13.20
CA GLN A 313 8.90 -15.59 13.01
C GLN A 313 8.10 -14.58 12.17
N LEU A 314 7.43 -15.04 11.12
CA LEU A 314 6.54 -14.20 10.32
C LEU A 314 5.37 -13.65 11.15
N ALA A 315 4.73 -14.50 11.95
CA ALA A 315 3.63 -14.10 12.82
C ALA A 315 4.09 -13.09 13.89
N ASP A 316 5.24 -13.33 14.50
CA ASP A 316 5.83 -12.42 15.48
C ASP A 316 6.16 -11.06 14.84
N ARG A 317 6.75 -11.07 13.63
CA ARG A 317 7.07 -9.84 12.91
C ARG A 317 5.83 -9.03 12.54
N TYR A 318 4.78 -9.67 12.04
CA TYR A 318 3.51 -9.00 11.78
C TYR A 318 2.89 -8.41 13.06
N ALA A 319 2.91 -9.16 14.16
CA ALA A 319 2.42 -8.65 15.45
C ALA A 319 3.22 -7.43 15.93
N GLU A 320 4.54 -7.45 15.76
CA GLU A 320 5.42 -6.33 16.10
C GLU A 320 5.11 -5.08 15.25
N LEU A 321 5.00 -5.24 13.93
CA LEU A 321 4.67 -4.15 13.00
C LEU A 321 3.30 -3.54 13.32
N PHE A 322 2.27 -4.38 13.47
CA PHE A 322 0.93 -3.91 13.82
C PHE A 322 0.88 -3.32 15.23
N GLY A 323 1.73 -3.76 16.15
CA GLY A 323 1.92 -3.14 17.46
C GLY A 323 2.40 -1.69 17.34
N ILE A 324 3.38 -1.43 16.47
CA ILE A 324 3.84 -0.07 16.14
C ILE A 324 2.72 0.75 15.52
N PHE A 325 2.01 0.19 14.53
CA PHE A 325 0.93 0.91 13.85
C PHE A 325 -0.20 1.25 14.81
N TYR A 326 -0.59 0.32 15.66
CA TYR A 326 -1.64 0.54 16.65
C TYR A 326 -1.24 1.57 17.72
N LYS A 327 0.02 1.55 18.17
CA LYS A 327 0.58 2.57 19.07
C LYS A 327 0.52 3.98 18.44
N LYS A 328 0.75 4.07 17.13
CA LYS A 328 0.75 5.34 16.35
C LYS A 328 -0.53 5.56 15.54
N ARG A 329 -1.65 4.95 15.92
CA ARG A 329 -2.92 4.99 15.19
C ARG A 329 -3.51 6.38 15.01
N ASP A 330 -3.13 7.33 15.85
CA ASP A 330 -3.47 8.75 15.72
C ASP A 330 -2.79 9.44 14.52
N LYS A 331 -1.75 8.81 13.95
CA LYS A 331 -0.97 9.31 12.82
C LYS A 331 -1.18 8.51 11.53
N ILE A 332 -1.71 7.29 11.63
CA ILE A 332 -1.87 6.37 10.50
C ILE A 332 -3.34 6.32 10.07
N ASP A 333 -3.59 6.63 8.80
CA ASP A 333 -4.94 6.62 8.22
C ASP A 333 -5.33 5.25 7.64
N ARG A 334 -4.34 4.49 7.14
CA ARG A 334 -4.59 3.20 6.47
C ARG A 334 -3.38 2.27 6.53
N VAL A 335 -3.65 0.97 6.64
CA VAL A 335 -2.66 -0.11 6.46
C VAL A 335 -3.16 -1.06 5.38
N THR A 336 -2.42 -1.18 4.28
CA THR A 336 -2.75 -2.01 3.12
C THR A 336 -1.72 -3.13 2.97
N VAL A 337 -2.16 -4.39 2.89
CA VAL A 337 -1.31 -5.53 2.54
C VAL A 337 -1.22 -5.65 1.01
N TRP A 338 -0.03 -5.94 0.48
CA TRP A 338 0.19 -5.99 -0.96
C TRP A 338 -0.02 -7.40 -1.52
N GLY A 339 -1.29 -7.75 -1.64
CA GLY A 339 -1.81 -9.05 -2.03
C GLY A 339 -2.56 -9.73 -0.89
N LEU A 340 -3.51 -10.60 -1.23
CA LEU A 340 -4.30 -11.34 -0.24
C LEU A 340 -3.56 -12.56 0.28
N HIS A 341 -3.03 -13.38 -0.62
CA HIS A 341 -2.43 -14.68 -0.31
C HIS A 341 -1.09 -14.87 -1.00
N ASP A 342 -0.25 -15.74 -0.45
CA ASP A 342 1.12 -15.96 -0.90
C ASP A 342 1.25 -16.28 -2.40
N GLY A 343 0.22 -16.88 -3.00
CA GLY A 343 0.22 -17.24 -4.43
C GLY A 343 0.16 -16.05 -5.39
N MET A 344 -0.31 -14.88 -4.92
CA MET A 344 -0.39 -13.69 -5.75
C MET A 344 0.68 -12.65 -5.44
N SER A 345 1.61 -12.95 -4.52
CA SER A 345 2.68 -12.02 -4.19
C SER A 345 3.65 -11.83 -5.36
N TRP A 346 3.94 -10.57 -5.70
CA TRP A 346 4.97 -10.20 -6.67
C TRP A 346 6.36 -10.73 -6.31
N LYS A 347 6.59 -10.99 -5.04
CA LYS A 347 7.85 -11.57 -4.51
C LYS A 347 8.10 -13.02 -4.93
N ASN A 348 7.13 -13.66 -5.59
CA ASN A 348 7.35 -14.97 -6.21
C ASN A 348 8.23 -14.90 -7.47
N ASP A 349 8.32 -13.71 -8.09
CA ASP A 349 9.12 -13.48 -9.29
C ASP A 349 10.24 -12.45 -9.07
N TYR A 350 10.51 -12.11 -7.81
CA TYR A 350 11.55 -11.16 -7.42
C TYR A 350 12.33 -11.66 -6.19
N PRO A 351 13.65 -11.56 -6.17
CA PRO A 351 14.56 -11.01 -7.19
C PRO A 351 14.85 -11.97 -8.35
N ILE A 352 14.44 -13.23 -8.25
CA ILE A 352 14.58 -14.24 -9.30
C ILE A 352 13.21 -14.78 -9.71
N PRO A 353 12.99 -15.09 -11.00
CA PRO A 353 11.75 -15.67 -11.48
C PRO A 353 11.42 -17.02 -10.83
N ARG A 354 10.14 -17.28 -10.57
CA ARG A 354 9.59 -18.54 -10.04
C ARG A 354 10.08 -18.91 -8.64
N ARG A 355 10.40 -17.91 -7.83
CA ARG A 355 10.70 -18.05 -6.42
C ARG A 355 9.42 -18.35 -5.64
N ILE A 356 9.50 -19.15 -4.56
CA ILE A 356 8.35 -19.45 -3.73
C ILE A 356 8.46 -18.68 -2.41
N ASN A 357 7.79 -17.55 -2.32
CA ASN A 357 7.75 -16.72 -1.11
C ASN A 357 6.44 -16.87 -0.34
N TYR A 358 6.43 -16.47 0.94
CA TYR A 358 5.31 -16.63 1.87
C TYR A 358 5.05 -15.36 2.69
N PRO A 359 4.96 -14.17 2.05
CA PRO A 359 5.04 -12.89 2.77
C PRO A 359 3.71 -12.39 3.34
N LEU A 360 2.58 -13.05 3.06
CA LEU A 360 1.24 -12.52 3.30
C LEU A 360 0.50 -13.23 4.43
N LEU A 361 -0.72 -12.75 4.75
CA LEU A 361 -1.52 -13.24 5.88
C LEU A 361 -2.27 -14.54 5.58
N TYR A 362 -2.44 -14.87 4.29
CA TYR A 362 -3.08 -16.11 3.83
C TYR A 362 -2.09 -16.94 3.01
N ASP A 363 -2.19 -18.26 3.11
CA ASP A 363 -1.38 -19.17 2.32
C ASP A 363 -1.86 -19.25 0.86
N ARG A 364 -1.16 -20.02 0.01
CA ARG A 364 -1.49 -20.22 -1.41
C ARG A 364 -2.86 -20.86 -1.63
N ASN A 365 -3.41 -21.55 -0.62
CA ASN A 365 -4.74 -22.17 -0.63
C ASN A 365 -5.80 -21.25 0.00
N LYS A 366 -5.46 -19.97 0.25
CA LYS A 366 -6.34 -18.97 0.86
C LYS A 366 -6.75 -19.32 2.31
N LYS A 367 -5.98 -20.16 2.99
CA LYS A 367 -6.17 -20.45 4.40
C LYS A 367 -5.45 -19.39 5.24
N PRO A 368 -6.03 -18.96 6.38
CA PRO A 368 -5.38 -18.03 7.27
C PRO A 368 -4.08 -18.63 7.83
N LYS A 369 -3.04 -17.83 7.88
CA LYS A 369 -1.75 -18.18 8.51
C LYS A 369 -1.72 -17.71 9.95
N PRO A 370 -0.82 -18.23 10.80
CA PRO A 370 -0.63 -17.73 12.17
C PRO A 370 -0.39 -16.21 12.26
N ALA A 371 0.14 -15.62 11.19
CA ALA A 371 0.32 -14.16 11.07
C ALA A 371 -1.01 -13.39 11.12
N LEU A 372 -2.10 -13.93 10.54
CA LEU A 372 -3.41 -13.28 10.62
C LEU A 372 -3.92 -13.24 12.07
N ASP A 373 -3.84 -14.36 12.78
CA ASP A 373 -4.25 -14.43 14.18
C ASP A 373 -3.41 -13.50 15.07
N ALA A 374 -2.10 -13.42 14.78
CA ALA A 374 -1.18 -12.54 15.50
C ALA A 374 -1.59 -11.07 15.32
N VAL A 375 -1.92 -10.65 14.10
CA VAL A 375 -2.40 -9.29 13.78
C VAL A 375 -3.74 -9.01 14.46
N LEU A 376 -4.72 -9.90 14.35
CA LEU A 376 -6.04 -9.75 14.98
C LEU A 376 -5.99 -9.58 16.50
N ASN A 377 -4.96 -10.13 17.15
CA ASN A 377 -4.80 -10.07 18.60
C ASN A 377 -4.07 -8.82 19.13
N VAL A 378 -3.44 -8.01 18.27
CA VAL A 378 -2.66 -6.83 18.70
C VAL A 378 -3.46 -5.84 19.56
N PRO A 379 -4.67 -5.37 19.17
CA PRO A 379 -5.38 -4.38 19.97
C PRO A 379 -5.84 -4.89 21.34
N PHE A 380 -5.95 -6.20 21.53
CA PHE A 380 -6.35 -6.81 22.80
C PHE A 380 -5.18 -7.02 23.76
N LYS A 381 -3.95 -7.06 23.24
CA LYS A 381 -2.71 -7.16 24.05
C LYS A 381 -2.17 -5.80 24.48
N SER A 382 -2.64 -4.73 23.83
CA SER A 382 -2.18 -3.36 24.06
C SER A 382 -3.05 -2.60 25.08
N LYS A 383 -3.98 -3.29 25.71
CA LYS A 383 -4.77 -2.82 26.85
C LYS A 383 -4.10 -3.31 28.13
#